data_16c4165d3ecdff0fb213781836655f1a
#
_entry.id   16c4165d3ecdff0fb213781836655f1a
#
_cell.length_a   1.000
_cell.length_b   1.000
_cell.length_c   1.000
_cell.angle_alpha   90.00
_cell.angle_beta   90.00
_cell.angle_gamma   90.00
#
_symmetry.space_group_name_H-M   'P 1'
#
loop_
_entity.id
_entity.type
_entity.pdbx_description
1 polymer ?
#
loop_
_entity_poly.entity_id
_entity_poly.type
_entity_poly.pdbx_seq_one_letter_code
_entity_poly.pdbx_strand_id
1 'polypeptide(L)' 'MDPWLRHARDAVAATAGVTPSELELSDKEAAVLLELARIAAHESGERTNAPLLCYLVGRAQDDASLDDLADAVRSNS' A
#
# COMPACT_ATOMS: atom_id res chain seq x y z
N MET A 1 5.63 12.08 1.65
CA MET A 1 6.52 10.87 1.58
C MET A 1 7.89 11.25 2.13
N ASP A 2 8.39 10.47 3.07
CA ASP A 2 9.68 10.76 3.68
C ASP A 2 10.84 10.57 2.67
N PRO A 3 12.03 11.14 2.93
CA PRO A 3 13.14 11.08 1.97
C PRO A 3 13.60 9.67 1.62
N TRP A 4 13.63 8.75 2.61
CA TRP A 4 14.05 7.37 2.35
C TRP A 4 13.10 6.68 1.38
N LEU A 5 11.79 6.81 1.65
CA LEU A 5 10.76 6.19 0.81
C LEU A 5 10.73 6.80 -0.59
N ARG A 6 10.97 8.12 -0.68
CA ARG A 6 11.04 8.79 -1.98
C ARG A 6 12.19 8.26 -2.82
N HIS A 7 13.36 8.07 -2.21
CA HIS A 7 14.51 7.50 -2.93
C HIS A 7 14.25 6.06 -3.36
N ALA A 8 13.61 5.26 -2.51
CA ALA A 8 13.24 3.89 -2.85
C ALA A 8 12.23 3.88 -4.01
N ARG A 9 11.24 4.78 -3.98
CA ARG A 9 10.27 4.92 -5.07
C ARG A 9 10.97 5.24 -6.38
N ASP A 10 11.92 6.17 -6.36
CA ASP A 10 12.65 6.56 -7.57
C ASP A 10 13.43 5.38 -8.14
N ALA A 11 14.06 4.58 -7.29
CA ALA A 11 14.80 3.39 -7.71
C ALA A 11 13.85 2.34 -8.33
N VAL A 12 12.70 2.12 -7.70
CA VAL A 12 11.69 1.20 -8.22
C VAL A 12 11.17 1.67 -9.57
N ALA A 13 10.88 2.96 -9.69
CA ALA A 13 10.38 3.54 -10.94
C ALA A 13 11.39 3.36 -12.07
N ALA A 14 12.67 3.62 -11.80
CA ALA A 14 13.72 3.45 -12.80
C ALA A 14 13.82 2.00 -13.29
N THR A 15 13.75 1.05 -12.38
CA THR A 15 13.81 -0.38 -12.72
C THR A 15 12.58 -0.82 -13.51
N ALA A 16 11.41 -0.29 -13.15
CA ALA A 16 10.15 -0.63 -13.81
C ALA A 16 9.95 0.08 -15.15
N GLY A 17 10.75 1.10 -15.44
CA GLY A 17 10.62 1.89 -16.67
C GLY A 17 9.41 2.82 -16.65
N VAL A 18 9.01 3.27 -15.47
CA VAL A 18 7.91 4.22 -15.31
C VAL A 18 8.45 5.52 -14.68
N THR A 19 7.66 6.60 -14.77
CA THR A 19 8.06 7.85 -14.14
C THR A 19 7.79 7.79 -12.65
N PRO A 20 8.60 8.48 -11.81
CA PRO A 20 8.33 8.51 -10.38
C PRO A 20 6.92 8.99 -10.01
N SER A 21 6.35 9.89 -10.81
CA SER A 21 5.00 10.39 -10.55
C SER A 21 3.92 9.31 -10.65
N GLU A 22 4.17 8.24 -11.40
CA GLU A 22 3.23 7.12 -11.50
C GLU A 22 3.19 6.29 -10.22
N LEU A 23 4.19 6.44 -9.35
CA LEU A 23 4.29 5.73 -8.08
C LEU A 23 4.13 6.68 -6.90
N GLU A 24 3.48 7.82 -7.11
CA GLU A 24 3.23 8.80 -6.05
C GLU A 24 2.21 8.25 -5.04
N LEU A 25 2.44 8.56 -3.76
CA LEU A 25 1.48 8.28 -2.70
C LEU A 25 1.05 9.60 -2.09
N SER A 26 -0.26 9.89 -2.12
CA SER A 26 -0.81 11.02 -1.41
C SER A 26 -0.81 10.73 0.10
N ASP A 27 -0.91 11.77 0.91
CA ASP A 27 -1.01 11.61 2.36
C ASP A 27 -2.23 10.76 2.74
N LYS A 28 -3.33 10.90 2.00
CA LYS A 28 -4.53 10.11 2.23
C LYS A 28 -4.29 8.63 1.91
N GLU A 29 -3.65 8.35 0.78
CA GLU A 29 -3.33 6.97 0.41
C GLU A 29 -2.41 6.32 1.43
N ALA A 30 -1.39 7.05 1.86
CA ALA A 30 -0.46 6.55 2.87
C ALA A 30 -1.19 6.23 4.18
N ALA A 31 -2.11 7.12 4.62
CA ALA A 31 -2.89 6.90 5.84
C ALA A 31 -3.76 5.65 5.73
N VAL A 32 -4.42 5.43 4.59
CA VAL A 32 -5.24 4.23 4.37
C VAL A 32 -4.39 2.98 4.42
N LEU A 33 -3.23 2.97 3.74
CA LEU A 33 -2.34 1.82 3.72
C LEU A 33 -1.79 1.49 5.11
N LEU A 34 -1.44 2.51 5.90
CA LEU A 34 -0.96 2.29 7.26
C LEU A 34 -2.06 1.73 8.15
N GLU A 35 -3.30 2.15 7.96
CA GLU A 35 -4.45 1.57 8.66
C GLU A 35 -4.62 0.09 8.29
N LEU A 36 -4.55 -0.24 7.01
CA LEU A 36 -4.67 -1.62 6.55
C LEU A 36 -3.54 -2.49 7.10
N ALA A 37 -2.33 -1.95 7.15
CA ALA A 37 -1.19 -2.66 7.73
C ALA A 37 -1.43 -2.96 9.20
N ARG A 38 -1.98 -2.00 9.96
CA ARG A 38 -2.31 -2.19 11.36
C ARG A 38 -3.40 -3.25 11.54
N ILE A 39 -4.45 -3.20 10.73
CA ILE A 39 -5.53 -4.19 10.78
C ILE A 39 -4.95 -5.60 10.51
N ALA A 40 -4.13 -5.74 9.47
CA ALA A 40 -3.54 -7.03 9.13
C ALA A 40 -2.73 -7.61 10.29
N ALA A 41 -1.88 -6.78 10.91
CA ALA A 41 -1.04 -7.24 12.01
C ALA A 41 -1.87 -7.61 13.25
N HIS A 42 -2.82 -6.76 13.62
CA HIS A 42 -3.60 -6.94 14.85
C HIS A 42 -4.65 -8.04 14.73
N GLU A 43 -5.40 -8.07 13.62
CA GLU A 43 -6.47 -9.05 13.45
C GLU A 43 -5.92 -10.46 13.23
N SER A 44 -4.81 -10.57 12.51
CA SER A 44 -4.21 -11.88 12.25
C SER A 44 -3.26 -12.35 13.37
N GLY A 45 -2.78 -11.42 14.20
CA GLY A 45 -1.77 -11.73 15.20
C GLY A 45 -0.36 -11.90 14.62
N GLU A 46 -0.19 -11.65 13.32
CA GLU A 46 1.09 -11.83 12.62
C GLU A 46 1.51 -10.53 11.96
N ARG A 47 2.58 -9.89 12.48
CA ARG A 47 3.08 -8.62 11.97
C ARG A 47 3.52 -8.71 10.52
N THR A 48 3.99 -9.87 10.09
CA THR A 48 4.46 -10.09 8.72
C THR A 48 3.34 -10.03 7.70
N ASN A 49 2.07 -10.15 8.13
CA ASN A 49 0.94 -10.01 7.21
C ASN A 49 0.73 -8.56 6.76
N ALA A 50 1.25 -7.58 7.50
CA ALA A 50 1.06 -6.18 7.14
C ALA A 50 1.64 -5.83 5.76
N PRO A 51 2.95 -6.06 5.49
CA PRO A 51 3.48 -5.78 4.16
C PRO A 51 2.88 -6.68 3.08
N LEU A 52 2.54 -7.93 3.42
CA LEU A 52 1.95 -8.83 2.44
C LEU A 52 0.57 -8.38 2.01
N LEU A 53 -0.26 -7.94 2.96
CA LEU A 53 -1.58 -7.39 2.62
C LEU A 53 -1.44 -6.14 1.76
N CYS A 54 -0.55 -5.22 2.12
CA CYS A 54 -0.36 -4.00 1.34
C CYS A 54 0.06 -4.30 -0.10
N TYR A 55 0.89 -5.31 -0.29
CA TYR A 55 1.28 -5.74 -1.63
C TYR A 55 0.08 -6.28 -2.42
N LEU A 56 -0.76 -7.11 -1.77
CA LEU A 56 -1.98 -7.62 -2.42
C LEU A 56 -2.91 -6.49 -2.84
N VAL A 57 -3.11 -5.51 -1.96
CA VAL A 57 -3.95 -4.34 -2.26
C VAL A 57 -3.35 -3.56 -3.44
N GLY A 58 -2.04 -3.35 -3.45
CA GLY A 58 -1.37 -2.66 -4.54
C GLY A 58 -1.56 -3.37 -5.88
N ARG A 59 -1.47 -4.70 -5.89
CA ARG A 59 -1.69 -5.48 -7.11
C ARG A 59 -3.13 -5.41 -7.61
N ALA A 60 -4.08 -5.28 -6.69
CA ALA A 60 -5.50 -5.23 -7.03
C ALA A 60 -5.98 -3.86 -7.48
N GLN A 61 -5.16 -2.80 -7.31
CA GLN A 61 -5.59 -1.43 -7.63
C GLN A 61 -5.84 -1.18 -9.11
N ASP A 62 -5.35 -2.03 -9.99
CA ASP A 62 -5.67 -1.93 -11.41
C ASP A 62 -7.14 -2.28 -11.67
N ASP A 63 -7.76 -3.05 -10.78
CA ASP A 63 -9.12 -3.56 -10.97
C ASP A 63 -10.14 -2.93 -10.02
N ALA A 64 -9.70 -2.27 -8.95
CA ALA A 64 -10.58 -1.65 -7.97
C ALA A 64 -9.89 -0.46 -7.31
N SER A 65 -10.68 0.49 -6.82
CA SER A 65 -10.12 1.65 -6.11
C SER A 65 -9.55 1.25 -4.76
N LEU A 66 -8.60 2.04 -4.25
CA LEU A 66 -8.05 1.81 -2.93
C LEU A 66 -9.13 1.83 -1.86
N ASP A 67 -10.08 2.75 -1.95
CA ASP A 67 -11.18 2.84 -1.00
C ASP A 67 -12.03 1.57 -0.97
N ASP A 68 -12.35 1.02 -2.13
CA ASP A 68 -13.10 -0.24 -2.23
C ASP A 68 -12.31 -1.42 -1.65
N LEU A 69 -11.02 -1.47 -1.95
CA LEU A 69 -10.16 -2.52 -1.42
C LEU A 69 -10.01 -2.42 0.09
N ALA A 70 -9.90 -1.19 0.61
CA ALA A 70 -9.83 -0.96 2.04
C ALA A 70 -11.12 -1.42 2.74
N ASP A 71 -12.28 -1.12 2.14
CA ASP A 71 -13.56 -1.57 2.68
C ASP A 71 -13.67 -3.09 2.72
N ALA A 72 -13.15 -3.76 1.69
CA ALA A 72 -13.13 -5.23 1.65
C ALA A 72 -12.31 -5.82 2.81
N VAL A 73 -11.15 -5.22 3.10
CA VAL A 73 -10.30 -5.65 4.20
C VAL A 73 -11.01 -5.42 5.54
N ARG A 74 -11.60 -4.23 5.72
CA ARG A 74 -12.31 -3.89 6.96
C ARG A 74 -13.48 -4.83 7.20
N SER A 75 -14.20 -5.22 6.13
CA SER A 75 -15.34 -6.13 6.22
C SER A 75 -14.93 -7.54 6.57
N ASN A 76 -13.69 -7.92 6.29
CA ASN A 76 -13.16 -9.25 6.57
C ASN A 76 -12.64 -9.38 8.01
N SER A 77 -12.44 -8.27 8.69
CA SER A 77 -11.92 -8.30 10.06
C SER A 77 -12.97 -8.38 11.16
#